data_5933e938bd0f99cae620f239f6775f81
#
_entry.id   5933e938bd0f99cae620f239f6775f81
#
_cell.length_a   1.000
_cell.length_b   1.000
_cell.length_c   1.000
_cell.angle_alpha   90.00
_cell.angle_beta   90.00
_cell.angle_gamma   90.00
#
_symmetry.space_group_name_H-M   'P 1'
#
loop_
_entity.id
_entity.type
_entity.pdbx_description
1 polymer ?
#
loop_
_entity_poly.entity_id
_entity_poly.type
_entity_poly.pdbx_seq_one_letter_code
_entity_poly.pdbx_strand_id
1 'polypeptide(L)'
;CQSGTVYAKIIKKTGSWAYEESFTISVGSNVAYTSPTLVDHSERTIETCLPASSNYIYTLTMMDSANDAWTDNAWILIKDFNDNPDLKYMMTEKSSETVNFALYSPISKNASWKFSNNFYGGWNQYSFAESGWTDVTLGSVTQQASGTQYFRKTYAGATGMAAVDAQFLYSHGIVAYINGVEIFRDNMPAGDVSQGTMASGSYAVADYHGVFRSAAVAEASSSVLAVELHFTDATQRDIDFNAFLAYAAGISNNNNCVPYYGNVTVIGTEITNPDKAFDFTRNTGSSVSVSNLPKDMIITFDGSVVPVVNAYRIWPYSSPRLSP
;
A
#
# COMPACT_ATOMS: atom_id res chain seq x y z
N CYS A 1 24.67 -4.36 -2.89
CA CYS A 1 24.50 -5.73 -3.35
C CYS A 1 25.31 -5.96 -4.63
N GLN A 2 25.83 -7.17 -4.82
CA GLN A 2 26.57 -7.55 -6.02
C GLN A 2 25.61 -7.88 -7.17
N SER A 3 26.16 -7.94 -8.39
CA SER A 3 25.39 -8.42 -9.55
C SER A 3 24.75 -9.79 -9.28
N GLY A 4 23.51 -9.96 -9.64
CA GLY A 4 22.73 -11.18 -9.36
C GLY A 4 22.11 -11.23 -7.96
N THR A 5 22.17 -10.14 -7.20
CA THR A 5 21.49 -10.01 -5.92
C THR A 5 20.65 -8.74 -5.83
N VAL A 6 19.61 -8.77 -5.00
CA VAL A 6 18.67 -7.68 -4.75
C VAL A 6 18.73 -7.27 -3.29
N TYR A 7 18.78 -5.97 -3.05
CA TYR A 7 18.77 -5.42 -1.70
C TYR A 7 17.42 -5.66 -1.03
N ALA A 8 17.47 -6.09 0.22
CA ALA A 8 16.31 -6.21 1.09
C ALA A 8 16.62 -5.58 2.47
N LYS A 9 15.76 -4.67 2.88
CA LYS A 9 15.72 -4.10 4.23
C LYS A 9 14.59 -4.75 5.00
N ILE A 10 14.93 -5.51 6.00
CA ILE A 10 13.99 -6.26 6.83
C ILE A 10 13.89 -5.55 8.17
N ILE A 11 12.69 -5.14 8.56
CA ILE A 11 12.42 -4.57 9.86
C ILE A 11 11.54 -5.56 10.61
N LYS A 12 12.04 -6.12 11.70
CA LYS A 12 11.31 -7.08 12.55
C LYS A 12 11.05 -6.45 13.91
N LYS A 13 9.78 -6.32 14.24
CA LYS A 13 9.33 -6.02 15.60
C LYS A 13 8.90 -7.30 16.29
N THR A 14 9.41 -7.54 17.49
CA THR A 14 9.09 -8.69 18.32
C THR A 14 8.15 -8.32 19.45
N GLY A 15 7.41 -9.32 19.92
CA GLY A 15 6.65 -9.26 21.18
C GLY A 15 7.41 -9.87 22.34
N SER A 16 6.65 -10.38 23.31
CA SER A 16 7.14 -11.33 24.34
C SER A 16 7.50 -12.65 23.68
N TRP A 17 8.41 -13.40 24.26
CA TRP A 17 8.78 -14.74 23.81
C TRP A 17 9.44 -14.75 22.42
N ALA A 18 10.25 -13.74 22.11
CA ALA A 18 10.91 -13.62 20.80
C ALA A 18 11.83 -14.79 20.43
N TYR A 19 12.22 -15.60 21.38
CA TYR A 19 13.00 -16.84 21.15
C TYR A 19 12.16 -17.94 20.45
N GLU A 20 10.85 -17.83 20.46
CA GLU A 20 9.92 -18.70 19.74
C GLU A 20 9.68 -18.23 18.30
N GLU A 21 9.91 -16.93 18.05
CA GLU A 21 9.71 -16.31 16.77
C GLU A 21 10.89 -16.54 15.84
N SER A 22 10.62 -16.96 14.62
CA SER A 22 11.64 -17.03 13.56
C SER A 22 11.03 -16.81 12.18
N PHE A 23 11.88 -16.56 11.19
CA PHE A 23 11.44 -16.45 9.80
C PHE A 23 12.53 -16.84 8.82
N THR A 24 12.12 -17.27 7.64
CA THR A 24 13.02 -17.47 6.49
C THR A 24 12.50 -16.72 5.27
N ILE A 25 13.41 -16.35 4.39
CA ILE A 25 13.08 -15.83 3.05
C ILE A 25 13.67 -16.79 2.03
N SER A 26 12.84 -17.22 1.08
CA SER A 26 13.23 -18.17 0.03
C SER A 26 13.04 -17.57 -1.37
N VAL A 27 13.85 -18.05 -2.32
CA VAL A 27 13.70 -17.85 -3.75
C VAL A 27 13.39 -19.20 -4.39
N GLY A 28 12.17 -19.38 -4.85
CA GLY A 28 11.68 -20.71 -5.21
C GLY A 28 11.74 -21.65 -4.01
N SER A 29 12.41 -22.79 -4.16
CA SER A 29 12.59 -23.79 -3.08
C SER A 29 13.83 -23.53 -2.20
N ASN A 30 14.67 -22.56 -2.52
CA ASN A 30 15.94 -22.34 -1.83
C ASN A 30 15.80 -21.26 -0.75
N VAL A 31 16.17 -21.59 0.49
CA VAL A 31 16.26 -20.62 1.57
C VAL A 31 17.44 -19.68 1.30
N ALA A 32 17.13 -18.40 1.13
CA ALA A 32 18.09 -17.34 0.85
C ALA A 32 18.51 -16.59 2.12
N TYR A 33 17.62 -16.55 3.12
CA TYR A 33 17.88 -15.87 4.39
C TYR A 33 17.15 -16.57 5.54
N THR A 34 17.79 -16.62 6.70
CA THR A 34 17.22 -17.14 7.94
C THR A 34 17.37 -16.06 9.03
N SER A 35 16.32 -15.87 9.82
CA SER A 35 16.32 -14.89 10.91
C SER A 35 17.47 -15.15 11.89
N PRO A 36 18.11 -14.10 12.42
CA PRO A 36 18.99 -14.23 13.57
C PRO A 36 18.17 -14.53 14.83
N THR A 37 18.88 -14.79 15.93
CA THR A 37 18.22 -14.81 17.26
C THR A 37 17.58 -13.45 17.53
N LEU A 38 16.33 -13.50 17.93
CA LEU A 38 15.50 -12.32 18.23
C LEU A 38 15.48 -12.06 19.75
N VAL A 39 15.16 -10.83 20.12
CA VAL A 39 15.12 -10.37 21.52
C VAL A 39 13.72 -9.81 21.78
N ASP A 40 13.18 -10.05 22.96
CA ASP A 40 11.86 -9.60 23.39
C ASP A 40 11.70 -8.07 23.27
N HIS A 41 10.49 -7.63 22.88
CA HIS A 41 10.07 -6.24 22.80
C HIS A 41 11.06 -5.33 22.06
N SER A 42 11.67 -5.84 21.01
CA SER A 42 12.66 -5.12 20.21
C SER A 42 12.20 -4.85 18.78
N GLU A 43 12.78 -3.83 18.18
CA GLU A 43 12.68 -3.60 16.74
C GLU A 43 14.09 -3.65 16.16
N ARG A 44 14.28 -4.49 15.17
CA ARG A 44 15.57 -4.71 14.53
C ARG A 44 15.49 -4.50 13.05
N THR A 45 16.36 -3.64 12.54
CA THR A 45 16.60 -3.49 11.10
C THR A 45 17.75 -4.36 10.65
N ILE A 46 17.52 -5.11 9.58
CA ILE A 46 18.49 -6.01 8.94
C ILE A 46 18.57 -5.62 7.48
N GLU A 47 19.77 -5.34 7.01
CA GLU A 47 20.03 -5.10 5.60
C GLU A 47 20.78 -6.29 5.02
N THR A 48 20.30 -6.82 3.90
CA THR A 48 20.86 -8.01 3.27
C THR A 48 20.71 -7.97 1.76
N CYS A 49 21.44 -8.84 1.08
CA CYS A 49 21.32 -9.05 -0.36
C CYS A 49 20.77 -10.46 -0.60
N LEU A 50 19.59 -10.55 -1.16
CA LEU A 50 18.96 -11.80 -1.54
C LEU A 50 19.35 -12.17 -2.98
N PRO A 51 19.47 -13.45 -3.35
CA PRO A 51 19.60 -13.84 -4.74
C PRO A 51 18.49 -13.24 -5.61
N ALA A 52 18.82 -12.76 -6.80
CA ALA A 52 17.82 -12.21 -7.70
C ALA A 52 16.81 -13.29 -8.12
N SER A 53 15.53 -13.01 -7.94
CA SER A 53 14.45 -13.83 -8.47
C SER A 53 14.12 -13.38 -9.89
N SER A 54 13.92 -14.31 -10.82
CA SER A 54 13.60 -14.01 -12.22
C SER A 54 12.27 -13.26 -12.38
N ASN A 55 11.39 -13.36 -11.39
CA ASN A 55 10.08 -12.73 -11.35
C ASN A 55 9.94 -11.77 -10.16
N TYR A 56 11.05 -11.40 -9.48
CA TYR A 56 11.09 -10.53 -8.30
C TYR A 56 10.26 -11.01 -7.10
N ILE A 57 9.71 -12.22 -7.14
CA ILE A 57 8.88 -12.80 -6.08
C ILE A 57 9.75 -13.63 -5.14
N TYR A 58 9.51 -13.43 -3.85
CA TYR A 58 10.13 -14.10 -2.73
C TYR A 58 9.07 -14.68 -1.81
N THR A 59 9.43 -15.69 -1.06
CA THR A 59 8.54 -16.32 -0.09
C THR A 59 9.07 -16.05 1.31
N LEU A 60 8.25 -15.41 2.14
CA LEU A 60 8.47 -15.25 3.59
C LEU A 60 7.74 -16.38 4.29
N THR A 61 8.46 -17.17 5.08
CA THR A 61 7.87 -18.14 6.02
C THR A 61 8.12 -17.65 7.43
N MET A 62 7.06 -17.33 8.14
CA MET A 62 7.04 -16.98 9.55
C MET A 62 6.78 -18.23 10.37
N MET A 63 7.48 -18.41 11.47
CA MET A 63 7.39 -19.63 12.30
C MET A 63 7.35 -19.23 13.76
N ASP A 64 6.59 -20.02 14.51
CA ASP A 64 6.46 -19.95 15.96
C ASP A 64 6.61 -21.34 16.56
N SER A 65 7.53 -21.52 17.51
CA SER A 65 7.86 -22.82 18.07
C SER A 65 6.94 -23.26 19.22
N ALA A 66 6.22 -22.33 19.83
CA ALA A 66 5.23 -22.62 20.86
C ALA A 66 3.85 -22.97 20.28
N ASN A 67 3.61 -22.71 19.00
CA ASN A 67 2.34 -22.94 18.29
C ASN A 67 1.18 -22.08 18.80
N ASP A 68 1.45 -20.84 19.19
CA ASP A 68 0.43 -19.88 19.62
C ASP A 68 0.47 -18.55 18.85
N ALA A 69 1.27 -18.49 17.80
CA ALA A 69 1.58 -17.35 16.92
C ALA A 69 2.41 -16.25 17.60
N TRP A 70 2.96 -15.34 16.79
CA TRP A 70 3.73 -14.23 17.31
C TRP A 70 2.91 -13.33 18.22
N THR A 71 3.46 -13.00 19.37
CA THR A 71 2.76 -12.27 20.44
C THR A 71 2.87 -10.76 20.30
N ASP A 72 2.07 -10.01 21.05
CA ASP A 72 2.15 -8.56 21.24
C ASP A 72 2.19 -7.74 19.93
N ASN A 73 1.44 -8.17 18.92
CA ASN A 73 1.43 -7.54 17.60
C ASN A 73 2.82 -7.50 16.94
N ALA A 74 3.61 -8.53 17.12
CA ALA A 74 4.86 -8.68 16.42
C ALA A 74 4.63 -8.75 14.91
N TRP A 75 5.51 -8.08 14.16
CA TRP A 75 5.40 -7.98 12.70
C TRP A 75 6.76 -7.99 12.02
N ILE A 76 6.75 -8.24 10.73
CA ILE A 76 7.89 -8.08 9.83
C ILE A 76 7.50 -7.21 8.64
N LEU A 77 8.39 -6.31 8.25
CA LEU A 77 8.27 -5.43 7.11
C LEU A 77 9.50 -5.64 6.23
N ILE A 78 9.29 -5.84 4.93
CA ILE A 78 10.39 -6.08 3.99
C ILE A 78 10.30 -5.04 2.88
N LYS A 79 11.37 -4.27 2.72
CA LYS A 79 11.47 -3.16 1.78
C LYS A 79 12.61 -3.37 0.79
N ASP A 80 12.44 -2.81 -0.40
CA ASP A 80 13.49 -2.74 -1.42
C ASP A 80 14.46 -1.55 -1.18
N PHE A 81 15.37 -1.34 -2.12
CA PHE A 81 16.32 -0.23 -2.09
C PHE A 81 15.65 1.16 -2.09
N ASN A 82 14.45 1.29 -2.64
CA ASN A 82 13.68 2.53 -2.67
C ASN A 82 12.83 2.75 -1.40
N ASP A 83 13.05 1.92 -0.39
CA ASP A 83 12.30 1.93 0.88
C ASP A 83 10.80 1.63 0.70
N ASN A 84 10.47 0.77 -0.26
CA ASN A 84 9.12 0.31 -0.59
C ASN A 84 9.03 -1.22 -0.60
N PRO A 85 7.83 -1.81 -0.46
CA PRO A 85 6.58 -1.26 0.04
C PRO A 85 6.54 -1.16 1.58
N ASP A 86 5.53 -0.49 2.12
CA ASP A 86 5.23 -0.44 3.55
C ASP A 86 4.22 -1.53 3.96
N LEU A 87 4.47 -2.78 3.57
CA LEU A 87 3.61 -3.92 3.87
C LEU A 87 4.12 -4.66 5.09
N LYS A 88 3.36 -4.58 6.19
CA LYS A 88 3.63 -5.36 7.41
C LYS A 88 2.97 -6.72 7.31
N TYR A 89 3.74 -7.76 7.58
CA TYR A 89 3.26 -9.12 7.71
C TYR A 89 3.21 -9.49 9.19
N MET A 90 2.07 -9.99 9.62
CA MET A 90 1.85 -10.47 10.97
C MET A 90 1.51 -11.95 10.90
N MET A 91 2.06 -12.75 11.78
CA MET A 91 1.73 -14.15 11.83
C MET A 91 0.35 -14.34 12.43
N THR A 92 -0.51 -15.05 11.72
CA THR A 92 -1.90 -15.30 12.09
C THR A 92 -2.17 -16.77 12.38
N GLU A 93 -1.39 -17.64 11.76
CA GLU A 93 -1.42 -19.08 12.01
C GLU A 93 -0.51 -19.43 13.19
N LYS A 94 -0.87 -20.49 13.90
CA LYS A 94 -0.24 -20.79 15.19
C LYS A 94 1.24 -21.19 15.08
N SER A 95 1.58 -22.07 14.14
CA SER A 95 2.93 -22.64 14.08
C SER A 95 3.77 -22.13 12.92
N SER A 96 3.16 -21.87 11.78
CA SER A 96 3.84 -21.39 10.58
C SER A 96 2.88 -20.73 9.61
N GLU A 97 3.30 -19.64 9.02
CA GLU A 97 2.56 -18.95 7.96
C GLU A 97 3.51 -18.53 6.84
N THR A 98 3.08 -18.75 5.60
CA THR A 98 3.87 -18.44 4.42
C THR A 98 3.16 -17.41 3.57
N VAL A 99 3.88 -16.35 3.18
CA VAL A 99 3.40 -15.29 2.31
C VAL A 99 4.39 -15.01 1.20
N ASN A 100 3.90 -14.68 0.02
CA ASN A 100 4.75 -14.20 -1.05
C ASN A 100 4.82 -12.67 -1.02
N PHE A 101 5.97 -12.11 -1.33
CA PHE A 101 6.18 -10.68 -1.46
C PHE A 101 7.07 -10.38 -2.68
N ALA A 102 7.03 -9.15 -3.15
CA ALA A 102 7.86 -8.70 -4.24
C ALA A 102 8.87 -7.65 -3.78
N LEU A 103 10.05 -7.65 -4.36
CA LEU A 103 11.08 -6.62 -4.17
C LEU A 103 11.31 -5.91 -5.50
N TYR A 104 10.30 -5.18 -5.96
CA TYR A 104 10.39 -4.40 -7.18
C TYR A 104 9.48 -3.17 -7.13
N SER A 105 10.09 -1.99 -7.14
CA SER A 105 9.39 -0.70 -7.18
C SER A 105 9.83 0.06 -8.43
N PRO A 106 9.08 -0.02 -9.54
CA PRO A 106 9.45 0.64 -10.77
C PRO A 106 9.37 2.17 -10.71
N ILE A 107 8.60 2.72 -9.77
CA ILE A 107 8.53 4.15 -9.51
C ILE A 107 8.86 4.39 -8.05
N SER A 108 10.03 4.96 -7.77
CA SER A 108 10.45 5.31 -6.42
C SER A 108 9.84 6.64 -5.96
N LYS A 109 9.78 6.84 -4.66
CA LYS A 109 9.54 8.16 -4.07
C LYS A 109 10.55 9.16 -4.63
N ASN A 110 10.11 10.36 -4.98
CA ASN A 110 10.94 11.42 -5.60
C ASN A 110 11.51 11.07 -6.98
N ALA A 111 10.90 10.14 -7.70
CA ALA A 111 11.25 9.90 -9.10
C ALA A 111 11.08 11.17 -9.95
N SER A 112 11.81 11.26 -11.05
CA SER A 112 11.58 12.29 -12.07
C SER A 112 10.34 11.95 -12.89
N TRP A 113 9.49 12.93 -13.14
CA TRP A 113 8.23 12.81 -13.87
C TRP A 113 8.19 13.76 -15.06
N LYS A 114 7.39 13.46 -16.06
CA LYS A 114 6.97 14.41 -17.08
C LYS A 114 5.77 15.20 -16.55
N PHE A 115 5.80 16.52 -16.76
CA PHE A 115 4.84 17.48 -16.24
C PHE A 115 4.30 18.40 -17.34
N SER A 116 3.01 18.72 -17.30
CA SER A 116 2.37 19.73 -18.12
C SER A 116 1.19 20.38 -17.42
N ASN A 117 0.97 21.69 -17.66
CA ASN A 117 -0.26 22.41 -17.32
C ASN A 117 -1.30 22.38 -18.43
N ASN A 118 -0.95 21.86 -19.60
CA ASN A 118 -1.85 21.82 -20.73
C ASN A 118 -2.49 20.44 -20.87
N PHE A 119 -3.78 20.44 -21.14
CA PHE A 119 -4.49 19.23 -21.51
C PHE A 119 -4.16 18.81 -22.93
N TYR A 120 -3.91 17.52 -23.11
CA TYR A 120 -3.72 16.88 -24.40
C TYR A 120 -4.61 15.62 -24.46
N GLY A 121 -5.35 15.44 -25.55
CA GLY A 121 -6.16 14.24 -25.74
C GLY A 121 -5.31 12.96 -25.68
N GLY A 122 -5.75 11.98 -24.89
CA GLY A 122 -5.04 10.72 -24.71
C GLY A 122 -3.76 10.82 -23.86
N TRP A 123 -3.56 11.89 -23.13
CA TRP A 123 -2.37 12.14 -22.31
C TRP A 123 -2.08 11.02 -21.27
N ASN A 124 -3.11 10.32 -20.83
CA ASN A 124 -3.00 9.23 -19.86
C ASN A 124 -2.72 7.85 -20.49
N GLN A 125 -2.62 7.78 -21.83
CA GLN A 125 -2.31 6.54 -22.55
C GLN A 125 -0.80 6.32 -22.66
N TYR A 126 -0.37 5.05 -22.63
CA TYR A 126 1.05 4.71 -22.80
C TYR A 126 1.63 5.22 -24.14
N SER A 127 0.85 5.14 -25.22
CA SER A 127 1.27 5.56 -26.57
C SER A 127 1.38 7.07 -26.78
N PHE A 128 1.00 7.88 -25.78
CA PHE A 128 1.06 9.34 -25.90
C PHE A 128 2.50 9.85 -25.98
N ALA A 129 2.78 10.73 -26.96
CA ALA A 129 4.08 11.36 -27.13
C ALA A 129 4.23 12.56 -26.18
N GLU A 130 5.24 12.54 -25.32
CA GLU A 130 5.49 13.57 -24.29
C GLU A 130 6.23 14.81 -24.82
N SER A 131 6.05 15.12 -26.11
CA SER A 131 6.65 16.30 -26.73
C SER A 131 6.10 17.58 -26.08
N GLY A 132 7.00 18.43 -25.61
CA GLY A 132 6.62 19.67 -24.92
C GLY A 132 6.32 19.52 -23.42
N TRP A 133 6.42 18.31 -22.86
CA TRP A 133 6.36 18.11 -21.41
C TRP A 133 7.72 18.37 -20.76
N THR A 134 7.71 18.89 -19.54
CA THR A 134 8.92 19.24 -18.79
C THR A 134 9.29 18.13 -17.81
N ASP A 135 10.57 17.83 -17.66
CA ASP A 135 11.04 16.95 -16.60
C ASP A 135 11.02 17.67 -15.25
N VAL A 136 10.39 17.04 -14.26
CA VAL A 136 10.31 17.55 -12.89
C VAL A 136 10.64 16.45 -11.89
N THR A 137 11.26 16.83 -10.79
CA THR A 137 11.41 15.95 -9.63
C THR A 137 10.32 16.31 -8.64
N LEU A 138 9.53 15.34 -8.22
CA LEU A 138 8.45 15.57 -7.26
C LEU A 138 9.02 16.06 -5.92
N GLY A 139 8.30 16.97 -5.26
CA GLY A 139 8.77 17.69 -4.07
C GLY A 139 9.57 18.95 -4.37
N SER A 140 9.96 19.19 -5.63
CA SER A 140 10.65 20.41 -6.06
C SER A 140 9.91 21.17 -7.17
N VAL A 141 8.68 20.81 -7.46
CA VAL A 141 7.88 21.47 -8.51
C VAL A 141 7.50 22.86 -8.01
N THR A 142 8.17 23.85 -8.55
CA THR A 142 7.81 25.25 -8.33
C THR A 142 6.47 25.53 -8.99
N GLN A 143 5.64 26.22 -8.25
CA GLN A 143 4.30 26.67 -8.62
C GLN A 143 4.19 27.06 -10.09
N GLN A 144 3.27 26.45 -10.80
CA GLN A 144 2.94 26.83 -12.17
C GLN A 144 1.46 27.22 -12.25
N ALA A 145 1.11 27.95 -13.28
CA ALA A 145 -0.17 28.62 -13.47
C ALA A 145 -1.40 27.81 -13.07
N SER A 146 -2.48 28.54 -12.72
CA SER A 146 -3.80 28.05 -12.35
C SER A 146 -4.34 26.96 -13.27
N GLY A 147 -4.93 25.95 -12.69
CA GLY A 147 -5.66 24.89 -13.41
C GLY A 147 -5.15 23.49 -13.08
N THR A 148 -5.66 22.52 -13.81
CA THR A 148 -5.27 21.13 -13.68
C THR A 148 -3.81 20.90 -14.07
N GLN A 149 -3.14 20.06 -13.33
CA GLN A 149 -1.75 19.69 -13.56
C GLN A 149 -1.67 18.22 -13.90
N TYR A 150 -0.87 17.89 -14.90
CA TYR A 150 -0.74 16.56 -15.46
C TYR A 150 0.68 16.04 -15.26
N PHE A 151 0.78 14.84 -14.74
CA PHE A 151 2.03 14.15 -14.47
C PHE A 151 2.02 12.78 -15.14
N ARG A 152 3.16 12.38 -15.70
CA ARG A 152 3.33 11.08 -16.33
C ARG A 152 4.67 10.46 -15.92
N LYS A 153 4.65 9.17 -15.66
CA LYS A 153 5.85 8.38 -15.43
C LYS A 153 5.75 7.05 -16.16
N THR A 154 6.52 6.91 -17.21
CA THR A 154 6.70 5.61 -17.88
C THR A 154 7.60 4.71 -17.03
N TYR A 155 7.24 3.46 -16.91
CA TYR A 155 7.97 2.47 -16.14
C TYR A 155 7.97 1.10 -16.81
N ALA A 156 8.95 0.27 -16.45
CA ALA A 156 8.98 -1.13 -16.88
C ALA A 156 7.97 -1.93 -16.04
N GLY A 157 7.00 -2.53 -16.70
CA GLY A 157 6.08 -3.46 -16.06
C GLY A 157 6.77 -4.79 -15.78
N ALA A 158 6.31 -5.50 -14.77
CA ALA A 158 6.76 -6.86 -14.48
C ALA A 158 5.66 -7.86 -14.83
N THR A 159 5.85 -8.60 -15.89
CA THR A 159 4.90 -9.66 -16.28
C THR A 159 4.86 -10.76 -15.21
N GLY A 160 3.67 -11.19 -14.85
CA GLY A 160 3.47 -12.24 -13.84
C GLY A 160 3.39 -11.74 -12.40
N MET A 161 3.50 -10.42 -12.17
CA MET A 161 3.14 -9.82 -10.88
C MET A 161 1.64 -9.86 -10.69
N ALA A 162 1.24 -10.17 -9.49
CA ALA A 162 -0.17 -10.39 -9.21
C ALA A 162 -0.89 -9.15 -8.70
N ALA A 163 -0.17 -8.15 -8.20
CA ALA A 163 -0.78 -6.92 -7.72
C ALA A 163 0.18 -5.73 -7.82
N VAL A 164 -0.41 -4.54 -7.92
CA VAL A 164 0.25 -3.24 -7.87
C VAL A 164 -0.11 -2.57 -6.55
N ASP A 165 0.88 -1.95 -5.92
CA ASP A 165 0.72 -1.05 -4.77
C ASP A 165 1.18 0.35 -5.19
N ALA A 166 0.23 1.22 -5.53
CA ALA A 166 0.49 2.62 -5.83
C ALA A 166 0.05 3.48 -4.64
N GLN A 167 0.92 4.37 -4.20
CA GLN A 167 0.63 5.28 -3.11
C GLN A 167 0.86 6.73 -3.55
N PHE A 168 -0.04 7.60 -3.11
CA PHE A 168 -0.10 8.99 -3.53
C PHE A 168 -0.07 9.92 -2.31
N LEU A 169 0.82 10.90 -2.35
CA LEU A 169 0.84 12.06 -1.48
C LEU A 169 0.25 13.23 -2.27
N TYR A 170 -0.76 13.89 -1.74
CA TYR A 170 -1.41 15.03 -2.37
C TYR A 170 -2.20 15.83 -1.32
N SER A 171 -2.51 17.10 -1.63
CA SER A 171 -3.31 17.98 -0.76
C SER A 171 -4.68 18.33 -1.30
N HIS A 172 -4.92 18.18 -2.61
CA HIS A 172 -6.15 18.58 -3.29
C HIS A 172 -6.83 17.40 -3.99
N GLY A 173 -7.56 17.65 -5.08
CA GLY A 173 -8.17 16.58 -5.88
C GLY A 173 -7.14 15.85 -6.75
N ILE A 174 -7.30 14.56 -6.86
CA ILE A 174 -6.43 13.68 -7.64
C ILE A 174 -7.25 12.68 -8.45
N VAL A 175 -6.80 12.40 -9.68
CA VAL A 175 -7.19 11.21 -10.44
C VAL A 175 -5.94 10.55 -11.00
N ALA A 176 -5.80 9.24 -10.82
CA ALA A 176 -4.66 8.49 -11.31
C ALA A 176 -5.09 7.36 -12.25
N TYR A 177 -4.24 7.11 -13.25
CA TYR A 177 -4.50 6.15 -14.32
C TYR A 177 -3.26 5.27 -14.55
N ILE A 178 -3.50 3.99 -14.84
CA ILE A 178 -2.48 3.13 -15.48
C ILE A 178 -2.94 2.83 -16.90
N ASN A 179 -2.12 3.18 -17.89
CA ASN A 179 -2.40 2.98 -19.31
C ASN A 179 -3.79 3.46 -19.75
N GLY A 180 -4.25 4.59 -19.20
CA GLY A 180 -5.54 5.21 -19.49
C GLY A 180 -6.73 4.65 -18.71
N VAL A 181 -6.54 3.61 -17.90
CA VAL A 181 -7.56 3.09 -17.00
C VAL A 181 -7.45 3.79 -15.67
N GLU A 182 -8.53 4.45 -15.22
CA GLU A 182 -8.59 5.06 -13.91
C GLU A 182 -8.43 4.01 -12.81
N ILE A 183 -7.49 4.25 -11.91
CA ILE A 183 -7.19 3.34 -10.80
C ILE A 183 -7.47 3.96 -9.43
N PHE A 184 -7.44 5.28 -9.36
CA PHE A 184 -7.62 5.99 -8.10
C PHE A 184 -8.23 7.37 -8.34
N ARG A 185 -9.13 7.79 -7.47
CA ARG A 185 -9.75 9.11 -7.45
C ARG A 185 -10.06 9.53 -6.02
N ASP A 186 -9.69 10.75 -5.66
CA ASP A 186 -10.08 11.33 -4.37
C ASP A 186 -10.23 12.84 -4.47
N ASN A 187 -11.10 13.40 -3.61
CA ASN A 187 -11.48 14.82 -3.60
C ASN A 187 -11.93 15.36 -4.97
N MET A 188 -12.52 14.51 -5.79
CA MET A 188 -13.04 14.87 -7.12
C MET A 188 -14.51 14.53 -7.25
N PRO A 189 -15.28 15.30 -8.04
CA PRO A 189 -16.66 14.93 -8.35
C PRO A 189 -16.72 13.60 -9.11
N ALA A 190 -17.87 12.93 -9.01
CA ALA A 190 -18.15 11.75 -9.81
C ALA A 190 -18.31 12.10 -11.29
N GLY A 191 -18.00 11.14 -12.18
CA GLY A 191 -18.11 11.30 -13.63
C GLY A 191 -16.84 11.85 -14.28
N ASP A 192 -16.97 12.33 -15.51
CA ASP A 192 -15.85 12.82 -16.30
C ASP A 192 -15.27 14.09 -15.71
N VAL A 193 -13.95 14.16 -15.68
CA VAL A 193 -13.19 15.35 -15.28
C VAL A 193 -12.59 16.02 -16.51
N SER A 194 -12.52 17.35 -16.45
CA SER A 194 -11.90 18.19 -17.49
C SER A 194 -10.87 19.12 -16.86
N GLN A 195 -10.09 19.79 -17.67
CA GLN A 195 -9.08 20.74 -17.21
C GLN A 195 -9.61 21.82 -16.24
N GLY A 196 -10.89 22.19 -16.35
CA GLY A 196 -11.52 23.19 -15.48
C GLY A 196 -12.27 22.60 -14.30
N THR A 197 -12.28 21.29 -14.12
CA THR A 197 -12.98 20.66 -12.99
C THR A 197 -12.25 21.00 -11.69
N MET A 198 -12.97 21.56 -10.73
CA MET A 198 -12.42 21.87 -9.41
C MET A 198 -12.48 20.65 -8.50
N ALA A 199 -11.52 20.54 -7.60
CA ALA A 199 -11.56 19.56 -6.51
C ALA A 199 -12.74 19.84 -5.58
N SER A 200 -13.37 18.79 -5.07
CA SER A 200 -14.47 18.87 -4.11
C SER A 200 -14.01 19.06 -2.65
N GLY A 201 -12.70 18.90 -2.39
CA GLY A 201 -12.10 19.04 -1.08
C GLY A 201 -10.58 19.12 -1.13
N SER A 202 -10.00 19.30 0.05
CA SER A 202 -8.54 19.31 0.24
C SER A 202 -8.18 18.81 1.63
N TYR A 203 -6.95 18.35 1.79
CA TYR A 203 -6.36 18.01 3.08
C TYR A 203 -5.52 19.18 3.60
N ALA A 204 -5.52 19.37 4.92
CA ALA A 204 -4.77 20.45 5.56
C ALA A 204 -3.24 20.26 5.46
N VAL A 205 -2.80 19.03 5.32
CA VAL A 205 -1.40 18.65 5.16
C VAL A 205 -1.31 17.54 4.11
N ALA A 206 -0.38 17.68 3.18
CA ALA A 206 -0.11 16.62 2.22
C ALA A 206 0.57 15.44 2.90
N ASP A 207 0.03 14.25 2.71
CA ASP A 207 0.60 12.99 3.20
C ASP A 207 0.32 11.87 2.20
N TYR A 208 0.98 10.73 2.36
CA TYR A 208 0.67 9.49 1.63
C TYR A 208 -0.57 8.84 2.23
N HIS A 209 -1.74 9.30 1.80
CA HIS A 209 -3.02 8.77 2.24
C HIS A 209 -3.85 8.13 1.10
N GLY A 210 -3.48 8.41 -0.16
CA GLY A 210 -4.06 7.72 -1.30
C GLY A 210 -3.35 6.39 -1.55
N VAL A 211 -4.08 5.29 -1.49
CA VAL A 211 -3.54 3.95 -1.73
C VAL A 211 -4.41 3.20 -2.72
N PHE A 212 -3.79 2.71 -3.77
CA PHE A 212 -4.42 1.79 -4.72
C PHE A 212 -3.68 0.46 -4.70
N ARG A 213 -4.42 -0.63 -4.47
CA ARG A 213 -3.93 -2.00 -4.58
C ARG A 213 -4.91 -2.83 -5.38
N SER A 214 -4.44 -3.42 -6.45
CA SER A 214 -5.28 -4.27 -7.28
C SER A 214 -4.48 -5.36 -7.97
N ALA A 215 -5.09 -6.54 -8.05
CA ALA A 215 -4.62 -7.64 -8.88
C ALA A 215 -5.02 -7.48 -10.36
N ALA A 216 -5.90 -6.55 -10.70
CA ALA A 216 -6.61 -6.53 -11.97
C ALA A 216 -6.03 -5.56 -13.01
N VAL A 217 -4.91 -4.90 -12.74
CA VAL A 217 -4.31 -4.02 -13.74
C VAL A 217 -3.52 -4.86 -14.72
N ALA A 218 -4.04 -5.01 -15.94
CA ALA A 218 -3.31 -5.65 -17.03
C ALA A 218 -2.11 -4.79 -17.40
N GLU A 219 -0.93 -5.17 -16.92
CA GLU A 219 0.30 -4.47 -17.25
C GLU A 219 0.98 -5.09 -18.47
N ALA A 220 1.37 -4.21 -19.38
CA ALA A 220 2.28 -4.54 -20.45
C ALA A 220 3.75 -4.53 -19.93
N SER A 221 4.68 -5.00 -20.73
CA SER A 221 6.13 -4.91 -20.44
C SER A 221 6.63 -3.47 -20.21
N SER A 222 5.86 -2.49 -20.67
CA SER A 222 6.04 -1.07 -20.40
C SER A 222 4.67 -0.46 -20.18
N SER A 223 4.57 0.37 -19.15
CA SER A 223 3.33 1.01 -18.72
C SER A 223 3.57 2.47 -18.35
N VAL A 224 2.49 3.24 -18.21
CA VAL A 224 2.53 4.61 -17.72
C VAL A 224 1.61 4.75 -16.52
N LEU A 225 2.13 5.32 -15.44
CA LEU A 225 1.33 5.93 -14.39
C LEU A 225 1.13 7.39 -14.73
N ALA A 226 -0.11 7.80 -14.90
CA ALA A 226 -0.50 9.15 -15.24
C ALA A 226 -1.41 9.70 -14.13
N VAL A 227 -1.18 10.96 -13.75
CA VAL A 227 -1.89 11.59 -12.63
C VAL A 227 -2.29 13.00 -13.04
N GLU A 228 -3.53 13.38 -12.73
CA GLU A 228 -3.98 14.77 -12.78
C GLU A 228 -4.34 15.25 -11.38
N LEU A 229 -3.91 16.48 -11.09
CA LEU A 229 -4.20 17.18 -9.85
C LEU A 229 -5.11 18.37 -10.14
N HIS A 230 -6.12 18.53 -9.31
CA HIS A 230 -7.11 19.59 -9.42
C HIS A 230 -7.15 20.40 -8.13
N PHE A 231 -7.22 21.72 -8.24
CA PHE A 231 -7.33 22.60 -7.10
C PHE A 231 -8.76 22.85 -6.66
N THR A 232 -8.95 23.25 -5.42
CA THR A 232 -10.27 23.65 -4.89
C THR A 232 -10.69 25.03 -5.36
N ASP A 233 -9.75 25.87 -5.78
CA ASP A 233 -10.01 27.18 -6.39
C ASP A 233 -8.92 27.58 -7.39
N ALA A 234 -9.26 28.51 -8.30
CA ALA A 234 -8.38 28.93 -9.39
C ALA A 234 -7.18 29.77 -8.94
N THR A 235 -7.11 30.20 -7.69
CA THR A 235 -6.02 31.05 -7.15
C THR A 235 -4.94 30.22 -6.46
N GLN A 236 -5.23 28.97 -6.15
CA GLN A 236 -4.33 28.07 -5.44
C GLN A 236 -3.20 27.60 -6.37
N ARG A 237 -1.99 27.49 -5.83
CA ARG A 237 -0.79 27.22 -6.61
C ARG A 237 0.18 26.23 -5.97
N ASP A 238 -0.11 25.79 -4.76
CA ASP A 238 0.76 24.88 -4.03
C ASP A 238 0.53 23.46 -4.51
N ILE A 239 1.59 22.84 -5.03
CA ILE A 239 1.56 21.46 -5.48
C ILE A 239 2.26 20.61 -4.45
N ASP A 240 1.48 19.96 -3.64
CA ASP A 240 1.97 18.85 -2.85
C ASP A 240 1.61 17.56 -3.58
N PHE A 241 2.56 17.01 -4.28
CA PHE A 241 2.38 15.74 -4.96
C PHE A 241 3.64 14.90 -4.90
N ASN A 242 3.46 13.66 -4.53
CA ASN A 242 4.44 12.60 -4.71
C ASN A 242 3.70 11.29 -4.95
N ALA A 243 4.34 10.37 -5.63
CA ALA A 243 3.79 9.04 -5.85
C ALA A 243 4.90 8.02 -5.99
N PHE A 244 4.61 6.79 -5.58
CA PHE A 244 5.42 5.65 -5.92
C PHE A 244 4.56 4.47 -6.32
N LEU A 245 5.15 3.52 -7.02
CA LEU A 245 4.53 2.28 -7.43
C LEU A 245 5.47 1.14 -7.12
N ALA A 246 4.95 0.17 -6.38
CA ALA A 246 5.61 -1.09 -6.09
C ALA A 246 4.75 -2.25 -6.58
N TYR A 247 5.37 -3.39 -6.84
CA TYR A 247 4.63 -4.62 -7.07
C TYR A 247 4.45 -5.38 -5.77
N ALA A 248 3.28 -5.97 -5.60
CA ALA A 248 3.04 -6.98 -4.60
C ALA A 248 3.00 -8.35 -5.26
N ALA A 249 3.58 -9.34 -4.65
CA ALA A 249 3.34 -10.73 -5.02
C ALA A 249 1.88 -11.03 -4.75
N GLY A 250 1.27 -11.78 -5.63
CA GLY A 250 -0.17 -11.97 -5.65
C GLY A 250 -0.78 -12.24 -4.30
N ILE A 251 -1.96 -11.72 -4.15
CA ILE A 251 -2.88 -12.20 -3.14
C ILE A 251 -3.06 -13.69 -3.44
N SER A 252 -2.26 -14.55 -2.82
CA SER A 252 -2.53 -15.98 -2.91
C SER A 252 -3.91 -16.18 -2.32
N ASN A 253 -4.73 -16.99 -2.95
CA ASN A 253 -6.08 -17.33 -2.46
C ASN A 253 -6.07 -17.98 -1.06
N ASN A 254 -4.91 -18.11 -0.45
CA ASN A 254 -4.67 -18.61 0.88
C ASN A 254 -4.43 -17.45 1.85
N ASN A 255 -5.51 -16.85 2.34
CA ASN A 255 -5.58 -16.06 3.58
C ASN A 255 -4.81 -14.72 3.70
N ASN A 256 -4.17 -14.21 2.66
CA ASN A 256 -3.50 -12.92 2.75
C ASN A 256 -4.49 -11.78 2.45
N CYS A 257 -5.21 -11.33 3.47
CA CYS A 257 -5.85 -10.03 3.40
C CYS A 257 -4.75 -8.97 3.30
N VAL A 258 -4.69 -8.23 2.21
CA VAL A 258 -3.90 -7.01 2.14
C VAL A 258 -4.61 -5.99 3.00
N PRO A 259 -4.01 -5.46 4.07
CA PRO A 259 -4.67 -4.45 4.88
C PRO A 259 -5.02 -3.24 4.02
N TYR A 260 -6.24 -2.75 4.15
CA TYR A 260 -6.62 -1.46 3.58
C TYR A 260 -6.04 -0.37 4.48
N TYR A 261 -5.19 0.49 3.93
CA TYR A 261 -4.56 1.61 4.67
C TYR A 261 -5.22 2.96 4.41
N GLY A 262 -6.35 2.99 3.70
CA GLY A 262 -7.17 4.18 3.59
C GLY A 262 -7.88 4.53 4.90
N ASN A 263 -8.36 5.74 5.02
CA ASN A 263 -9.19 6.12 6.17
C ASN A 263 -10.45 5.28 6.19
N VAL A 264 -10.65 4.56 7.27
CA VAL A 264 -11.85 3.77 7.54
C VAL A 264 -12.60 4.44 8.66
N THR A 265 -13.79 4.93 8.37
CA THR A 265 -14.69 5.41 9.42
C THR A 265 -15.59 4.24 9.86
N VAL A 266 -15.53 3.92 11.13
CA VAL A 266 -16.38 2.90 11.73
C VAL A 266 -17.45 3.57 12.56
N ILE A 267 -18.69 3.37 12.17
CA ILE A 267 -19.85 3.87 12.91
C ILE A 267 -20.60 2.67 13.49
N GLY A 268 -20.74 2.66 14.79
CA GLY A 268 -21.60 1.71 15.48
C GLY A 268 -22.22 2.38 16.70
N THR A 269 -23.52 2.46 16.77
CA THR A 269 -24.20 2.86 18.00
C THR A 269 -24.01 1.76 19.05
N GLU A 270 -23.51 2.11 20.23
CA GLU A 270 -23.28 1.18 21.35
C GLU A 270 -22.10 0.22 21.16
N ILE A 271 -21.22 0.47 20.18
CA ILE A 271 -19.92 -0.20 20.08
C ILE A 271 -18.90 0.66 20.81
N THR A 272 -18.22 0.08 21.78
CA THR A 272 -17.15 0.78 22.50
C THR A 272 -15.87 0.74 21.68
N ASN A 273 -15.26 1.91 21.46
CA ASN A 273 -14.03 2.09 20.68
C ASN A 273 -14.10 1.44 19.26
N PRO A 274 -15.05 1.85 18.40
CA PRO A 274 -15.21 1.23 17.09
C PRO A 274 -13.97 1.39 16.20
N ASP A 275 -13.18 2.47 16.39
CA ASP A 275 -11.89 2.72 15.74
C ASP A 275 -10.85 1.62 16.00
N LYS A 276 -10.93 0.96 17.17
CA LYS A 276 -10.02 -0.13 17.54
C LYS A 276 -10.26 -1.44 16.78
N ALA A 277 -11.37 -1.56 16.07
CA ALA A 277 -11.61 -2.72 15.21
C ALA A 277 -10.66 -2.76 14.00
N PHE A 278 -10.04 -1.62 13.62
CA PHE A 278 -9.23 -1.47 12.42
C PHE A 278 -7.86 -0.82 12.67
N ASP A 279 -7.42 -0.74 13.92
CA ASP A 279 -6.11 -0.19 14.27
C ASP A 279 -4.95 -1.17 14.06
N PHE A 280 -5.24 -2.35 13.49
CA PHE A 280 -4.27 -3.42 13.20
C PHE A 280 -3.54 -3.95 14.44
N THR A 281 -4.11 -3.76 15.62
CA THR A 281 -3.58 -4.31 16.85
C THR A 281 -4.48 -5.41 17.40
N ARG A 282 -3.89 -6.50 17.93
CA ARG A 282 -4.67 -7.60 18.52
C ARG A 282 -5.10 -7.34 19.96
N ASN A 283 -4.44 -6.40 20.63
CA ASN A 283 -4.65 -6.10 22.05
C ASN A 283 -5.61 -4.93 22.28
N THR A 284 -6.08 -4.31 21.21
CA THR A 284 -7.15 -3.32 21.25
C THR A 284 -8.35 -3.89 20.53
N GLY A 285 -9.51 -3.57 20.98
CA GLY A 285 -10.73 -4.14 20.40
C GLY A 285 -11.94 -3.26 20.59
N SER A 286 -12.85 -3.39 19.64
CA SER A 286 -14.22 -2.92 19.78
C SER A 286 -15.03 -3.95 20.55
N SER A 287 -15.93 -3.49 21.40
CA SER A 287 -16.83 -4.37 22.14
C SER A 287 -18.26 -3.86 22.08
N VAL A 288 -19.20 -4.80 22.16
CA VAL A 288 -20.63 -4.51 22.25
C VAL A 288 -21.20 -5.25 23.45
N SER A 289 -22.13 -4.63 24.15
CA SER A 289 -22.82 -5.31 25.25
C SER A 289 -23.70 -6.45 24.71
N VAL A 290 -23.60 -7.64 25.31
CA VAL A 290 -24.38 -8.83 24.90
C VAL A 290 -25.89 -8.60 25.01
N SER A 291 -26.33 -7.70 25.89
CA SER A 291 -27.74 -7.34 26.06
C SER A 291 -28.34 -6.59 24.88
N ASN A 292 -27.49 -6.09 23.98
CA ASN A 292 -27.88 -5.21 22.89
C ASN A 292 -27.69 -5.83 21.49
N LEU A 293 -27.55 -7.13 21.39
CA LEU A 293 -27.45 -7.82 20.11
C LEU A 293 -28.86 -8.09 19.49
N PRO A 294 -29.01 -8.09 18.16
CA PRO A 294 -27.98 -7.89 17.12
C PRO A 294 -27.64 -6.39 16.92
N LYS A 295 -26.38 -6.12 16.59
CA LYS A 295 -25.88 -4.77 16.27
C LYS A 295 -25.13 -4.77 14.96
N ASP A 296 -25.31 -3.71 14.21
CA ASP A 296 -24.62 -3.49 12.95
C ASP A 296 -23.36 -2.65 13.19
N MET A 297 -22.25 -3.11 12.67
CA MET A 297 -21.05 -2.31 12.50
C MET A 297 -21.01 -1.84 11.05
N ILE A 298 -21.12 -0.52 10.84
CA ILE A 298 -21.03 0.07 9.52
C ILE A 298 -19.60 0.53 9.31
N ILE A 299 -18.97 -0.02 8.30
CA ILE A 299 -17.61 0.33 7.87
C ILE A 299 -17.77 1.22 6.64
N THR A 300 -17.32 2.46 6.74
CA THR A 300 -17.29 3.38 5.62
C THR A 300 -15.85 3.56 5.19
N PHE A 301 -15.58 3.33 3.92
CA PHE A 301 -14.28 3.60 3.32
C PHE A 301 -14.34 5.00 2.74
N ASP A 302 -13.44 5.87 3.19
CA ASP A 302 -13.31 7.22 2.65
C ASP A 302 -12.56 7.15 1.32
N GLY A 303 -13.18 7.66 0.28
CA GLY A 303 -12.61 7.70 -1.07
C GLY A 303 -13.64 7.35 -2.16
N SER A 304 -13.36 7.78 -3.37
CA SER A 304 -14.24 7.52 -4.54
C SER A 304 -14.13 6.08 -5.07
N VAL A 305 -13.10 5.36 -4.68
CA VAL A 305 -12.93 3.94 -5.01
C VAL A 305 -13.28 3.11 -3.78
N VAL A 306 -14.45 2.50 -3.83
CA VAL A 306 -14.86 1.53 -2.80
C VAL A 306 -14.00 0.28 -3.00
N PRO A 307 -13.19 -0.12 -2.02
CA PRO A 307 -12.42 -1.34 -2.14
C PRO A 307 -13.36 -2.53 -2.28
N VAL A 308 -13.03 -3.44 -3.19
CA VAL A 308 -13.72 -4.72 -3.25
C VAL A 308 -13.26 -5.54 -2.05
N VAL A 309 -14.08 -5.59 -1.02
CA VAL A 309 -13.81 -6.41 0.17
C VAL A 309 -14.08 -7.87 -0.18
N ASN A 310 -13.06 -8.60 -0.56
CA ASN A 310 -13.15 -10.02 -0.89
C ASN A 310 -13.15 -10.92 0.35
N ALA A 311 -12.62 -10.43 1.45
CA ALA A 311 -12.59 -11.14 2.73
C ALA A 311 -12.41 -10.16 3.89
N TYR A 312 -12.90 -10.54 5.05
CA TYR A 312 -12.59 -9.90 6.32
C TYR A 312 -12.21 -10.97 7.33
N ARG A 313 -11.37 -10.61 8.31
CA ARG A 313 -11.00 -11.50 9.39
C ARG A 313 -11.31 -10.82 10.72
N ILE A 314 -12.11 -11.46 11.55
CA ILE A 314 -12.41 -11.02 12.91
C ILE A 314 -11.47 -11.77 13.85
N TRP A 315 -10.69 -11.03 14.63
CA TRP A 315 -9.88 -11.56 15.70
C TRP A 315 -10.70 -11.51 16.99
N PRO A 316 -11.07 -12.63 17.59
CA PRO A 316 -11.67 -12.57 18.90
C PRO A 316 -10.63 -12.07 19.91
N TYR A 317 -10.97 -11.04 20.64
CA TYR A 317 -10.19 -10.65 21.82
C TYR A 317 -10.09 -11.84 22.75
N SER A 318 -8.93 -12.08 23.35
CA SER A 318 -8.58 -13.28 24.13
C SER A 318 -9.37 -13.49 25.44
N SER A 319 -10.66 -13.23 25.41
CA SER A 319 -11.56 -13.64 26.46
C SER A 319 -12.15 -15.03 26.13
N PRO A 320 -12.07 -16.01 26.99
CA PRO A 320 -12.55 -17.37 26.72
C PRO A 320 -14.09 -17.49 26.58
N ARG A 321 -14.78 -16.38 26.32
CA ARG A 321 -16.25 -16.31 26.27
C ARG A 321 -16.83 -15.94 24.89
N LEU A 322 -16.07 -16.00 23.83
CA LEU A 322 -16.62 -15.89 22.47
C LEU A 322 -16.59 -17.29 21.84
N SER A 323 -17.50 -18.13 22.28
CA SER A 323 -18.00 -19.24 21.46
C SER A 323 -18.97 -18.67 20.44
N PRO A 324 -18.99 -19.19 19.19
CA PRO A 324 -19.86 -18.75 18.13
C PRO A 324 -21.31 -18.79 18.47
#